data_f3e22fff18dcb6830b3d87dec62beade
#
_entry.id   f3e22fff18dcb6830b3d87dec62beade
#
_cell.length_a   1.000
_cell.length_b   1.000
_cell.length_c   1.000
_cell.angle_alpha   90.00
_cell.angle_beta   90.00
_cell.angle_gamma   90.00
#
_symmetry.space_group_name_H-M   'P 1'
#
loop_
_entity.id
_entity.type
_entity.pdbx_description
1 polymer ?
#
loop_
_entity_poly.entity_id
_entity_poly.type
_entity_poly.pdbx_seq_one_letter_code
_entity_poly.pdbx_strand_id
1 'polypeptide(L)'
;MLQVARYGYMDIQSKVIKNTDNKSPVKAYATVFLNNNIAIHGFRIIDIGTDDDALCVAMPSNRNSDGKYYDMAFPTRSEVKEDIINSVIKNYVDNSSSPLADKSPVDMKITVRLHKTTAYGDNVPASGEIRLSDSFVISGIKITCHDGTIDYEMPKIKSKDGNYYDMAVPLNDRFGQLLK
;
A
#
# COMPACT_ATOMS: atom_id res chain seq x y z
N MET A 1 20.61 -29.00 8.21
CA MET A 1 20.11 -28.22 7.05
C MET A 1 20.05 -26.78 7.47
N LEU A 2 20.99 -25.96 7.03
CA LEU A 2 20.99 -24.53 7.30
C LEU A 2 19.87 -23.88 6.51
N GLN A 3 18.86 -23.40 7.20
CA GLN A 3 17.83 -22.55 6.63
C GLN A 3 18.48 -21.19 6.32
N VAL A 4 18.88 -21.00 5.06
CA VAL A 4 19.34 -19.68 4.59
C VAL A 4 18.11 -18.79 4.66
N ALA A 5 18.09 -17.90 5.66
CA ALA A 5 17.10 -16.85 5.73
C ALA A 5 17.24 -16.03 4.44
N ARG A 6 16.29 -16.17 3.52
CA ARG A 6 16.17 -15.32 2.33
C ARG A 6 15.78 -13.92 2.79
N TYR A 7 16.76 -13.15 3.24
CA TYR A 7 16.57 -11.73 3.49
C TYR A 7 16.17 -11.08 2.14
N GLY A 8 14.92 -10.63 2.06
CA GLY A 8 14.41 -9.89 0.92
C GLY A 8 13.25 -10.51 0.13
N TYR A 9 12.83 -11.74 0.43
CA TYR A 9 11.61 -12.27 -0.18
C TYR A 9 10.39 -11.70 0.54
N MET A 10 9.50 -11.05 -0.22
CA MET A 10 8.23 -10.53 0.27
C MET A 10 7.11 -11.44 -0.25
N ASP A 11 6.34 -12.06 0.63
CA ASP A 11 5.13 -12.81 0.24
C ASP A 11 4.07 -11.80 -0.15
N ILE A 12 3.62 -11.86 -1.41
CA ILE A 12 2.68 -10.91 -1.99
C ILE A 12 1.42 -11.65 -2.41
N GLN A 13 0.30 -11.17 -1.90
CA GLN A 13 -1.04 -11.60 -2.30
C GLN A 13 -1.85 -10.36 -2.67
N SER A 14 -2.90 -10.53 -3.46
CA SER A 14 -3.78 -9.42 -3.81
C SER A 14 -5.23 -9.83 -3.86
N LYS A 15 -6.11 -8.87 -3.61
CA LYS A 15 -7.56 -8.96 -3.85
C LYS A 15 -7.95 -7.89 -4.85
N VAL A 16 -8.67 -8.28 -5.90
CA VAL A 16 -9.08 -7.38 -6.97
C VAL A 16 -10.60 -7.26 -7.01
N ILE A 17 -11.09 -6.03 -7.15
CA ILE A 17 -12.51 -5.72 -7.30
C ILE A 17 -12.67 -4.97 -8.62
N LYS A 18 -13.38 -5.57 -9.57
CA LYS A 18 -13.65 -4.97 -10.89
C LYS A 18 -14.51 -3.73 -10.77
N ASN A 19 -14.17 -2.71 -11.55
CA ASN A 19 -15.01 -1.52 -11.67
C ASN A 19 -16.21 -1.83 -12.56
N THR A 20 -17.39 -1.46 -12.11
CA THR A 20 -18.63 -1.63 -12.88
C THR A 20 -18.87 -0.52 -13.90
N ASP A 21 -18.14 0.58 -13.81
CA ASP A 21 -18.20 1.67 -14.78
C ASP A 21 -17.33 1.37 -16.01
N ASN A 22 -17.97 0.86 -17.06
CA ASN A 22 -17.30 0.49 -18.31
C ASN A 22 -16.68 1.68 -19.07
N LYS A 23 -17.08 2.93 -18.76
CA LYS A 23 -16.55 4.14 -19.41
C LYS A 23 -15.28 4.64 -18.72
N SER A 24 -15.02 4.17 -17.51
CA SER A 24 -13.82 4.55 -16.75
C SER A 24 -12.57 3.87 -17.32
N PRO A 25 -11.44 4.57 -17.47
CA PRO A 25 -10.17 3.92 -17.77
C PRO A 25 -9.70 3.02 -16.62
N VAL A 26 -10.18 3.24 -15.39
CA VAL A 26 -9.89 2.35 -14.26
C VAL A 26 -10.79 1.12 -14.34
N LYS A 27 -10.21 -0.03 -14.65
CA LYS A 27 -10.92 -1.31 -14.81
C LYS A 27 -11.13 -2.04 -13.49
N ALA A 28 -10.24 -1.84 -12.53
CA ALA A 28 -10.36 -2.47 -11.21
C ALA A 28 -9.57 -1.71 -10.14
N TYR A 29 -9.93 -1.98 -8.89
CA TYR A 29 -9.18 -1.58 -7.69
C TYR A 29 -8.61 -2.82 -7.02
N ALA A 30 -7.40 -2.70 -6.45
CA ALA A 30 -6.78 -3.80 -5.77
C ALA A 30 -6.25 -3.40 -4.39
N THR A 31 -6.27 -4.39 -3.51
CA THR A 31 -5.57 -4.39 -2.22
C THR A 31 -4.44 -5.40 -2.31
N VAL A 32 -3.24 -5.01 -1.93
CA VAL A 32 -2.06 -5.88 -1.86
C VAL A 32 -1.75 -6.18 -0.40
N PHE A 33 -1.48 -7.44 -0.12
CA PHE A 33 -1.12 -7.94 1.21
C PHE A 33 0.35 -8.32 1.21
N LEU A 34 1.11 -7.74 2.13
CA LEU A 34 2.54 -7.95 2.25
C LEU A 34 2.86 -8.79 3.48
N ASN A 35 3.48 -9.96 3.26
CA ASN A 35 3.89 -10.91 4.32
C ASN A 35 2.75 -11.32 5.27
N ASN A 36 1.51 -11.18 4.85
CA ASN A 36 0.31 -11.36 5.70
C ASN A 36 0.33 -10.50 7.00
N ASN A 37 1.04 -9.38 6.97
CA ASN A 37 1.15 -8.44 8.09
C ASN A 37 0.39 -7.15 7.88
N ILE A 38 0.32 -6.67 6.63
CA ILE A 38 -0.27 -5.37 6.30
C ILE A 38 -0.99 -5.43 4.96
N ALA A 39 -2.16 -4.83 4.90
CA ALA A 39 -2.93 -4.58 3.68
C ALA A 39 -2.65 -3.18 3.17
N ILE A 40 -2.33 -3.05 1.90
CA ILE A 40 -2.14 -1.77 1.21
C ILE A 40 -3.26 -1.60 0.19
N HIS A 41 -4.07 -0.58 0.38
CA HIS A 41 -5.19 -0.24 -0.49
C HIS A 41 -4.80 0.82 -1.54
N GLY A 42 -5.59 0.92 -2.61
CA GLY A 42 -5.48 2.03 -3.57
C GLY A 42 -4.70 1.70 -4.84
N PHE A 43 -4.31 0.45 -5.06
CA PHE A 43 -3.82 0.03 -6.39
C PHE A 43 -4.96 0.07 -7.40
N ARG A 44 -4.64 0.42 -8.64
CA ARG A 44 -5.62 0.53 -9.72
C ARG A 44 -5.12 -0.20 -10.96
N ILE A 45 -6.00 -0.92 -11.62
CA ILE A 45 -5.76 -1.45 -12.95
C ILE A 45 -6.36 -0.46 -13.94
N ILE A 46 -5.53 0.09 -14.80
CA ILE A 46 -5.88 1.15 -15.74
C ILE A 46 -5.65 0.63 -17.17
N ASP A 47 -6.68 0.81 -18.00
CA ASP A 47 -6.59 0.62 -19.43
C ASP A 47 -5.94 1.87 -20.05
N ILE A 48 -4.80 1.71 -20.68
CA ILE A 48 -4.03 2.82 -21.28
C ILE A 48 -4.30 3.02 -22.76
N GLY A 49 -5.25 2.25 -23.33
CA GLY A 49 -5.81 2.53 -24.66
C GLY A 49 -4.84 2.43 -25.85
N THR A 50 -3.74 1.71 -25.71
CA THR A 50 -2.88 1.32 -26.83
C THR A 50 -3.30 -0.05 -27.36
N ASP A 51 -3.13 -0.31 -28.65
CA ASP A 51 -3.50 -1.57 -29.30
C ASP A 51 -3.07 -2.77 -28.44
N ASP A 52 -3.98 -3.76 -28.25
CA ASP A 52 -3.81 -4.98 -27.48
C ASP A 52 -4.00 -4.90 -25.95
N ASP A 53 -5.13 -4.37 -25.47
CA ASP A 53 -5.58 -4.52 -24.07
C ASP A 53 -4.47 -4.22 -23.02
N ALA A 54 -3.65 -3.20 -23.25
CA ALA A 54 -2.53 -2.86 -22.40
C ALA A 54 -3.03 -2.36 -21.03
N LEU A 55 -2.96 -3.23 -20.04
CA LEU A 55 -3.31 -2.92 -18.65
C LEU A 55 -2.06 -2.44 -17.89
N CYS A 56 -2.22 -1.35 -17.15
CA CYS A 56 -1.22 -0.83 -16.24
C CYS A 56 -1.69 -0.94 -14.80
N VAL A 57 -0.81 -1.41 -13.90
CA VAL A 57 -1.05 -1.39 -12.46
C VAL A 57 -0.44 -0.11 -11.88
N ALA A 58 -1.29 0.83 -11.51
CA ALA A 58 -0.88 2.06 -10.83
C ALA A 58 -0.79 1.83 -9.32
N MET A 59 0.27 2.35 -8.72
CA MET A 59 0.49 2.34 -7.28
C MET A 59 -0.49 3.28 -6.55
N PRO A 60 -0.72 3.08 -5.24
CA PRO A 60 -1.47 4.04 -4.43
C PRO A 60 -0.82 5.41 -4.48
N SER A 61 -1.57 6.41 -4.92
CA SER A 61 -1.05 7.75 -5.17
C SER A 61 -2.00 8.83 -4.70
N ASN A 62 -1.44 9.98 -4.37
CA ASN A 62 -2.19 11.20 -4.06
C ASN A 62 -1.87 12.29 -5.09
N ARG A 63 -2.73 13.31 -5.12
CA ARG A 63 -2.57 14.47 -6.00
C ARG A 63 -2.12 15.66 -5.16
N ASN A 64 -1.04 16.33 -5.58
CA ASN A 64 -0.58 17.55 -4.91
C ASN A 64 -1.39 18.78 -5.35
N SER A 65 -1.07 19.95 -4.75
CA SER A 65 -1.70 21.23 -5.08
C SER A 65 -1.55 21.62 -6.56
N ASP A 66 -0.46 21.21 -7.20
CA ASP A 66 -0.17 21.50 -8.62
C ASP A 66 -0.88 20.52 -9.56
N GLY A 67 -1.66 19.61 -9.01
CA GLY A 67 -2.42 18.63 -9.77
C GLY A 67 -1.62 17.40 -10.23
N LYS A 68 -0.35 17.26 -9.83
CA LYS A 68 0.50 16.11 -10.15
C LYS A 68 0.27 14.96 -9.17
N TYR A 69 0.27 13.75 -9.70
CA TYR A 69 0.20 12.53 -8.88
C TYR A 69 1.60 12.13 -8.41
N TYR A 70 1.66 11.64 -7.18
CA TYR A 70 2.86 11.05 -6.59
C TYR A 70 2.48 9.78 -5.81
N ASP A 71 3.32 8.76 -5.93
CA ASP A 71 3.07 7.49 -5.26
C ASP A 71 3.27 7.63 -3.75
N MET A 72 2.31 7.13 -3.00
CA MET A 72 2.31 7.15 -1.54
C MET A 72 2.77 5.80 -0.96
N ALA A 73 2.52 4.72 -1.69
CA ALA A 73 2.97 3.39 -1.32
C ALA A 73 3.53 2.69 -2.56
N PHE A 74 4.79 2.29 -2.50
CA PHE A 74 5.50 1.80 -3.67
C PHE A 74 6.67 0.86 -3.32
N PRO A 75 6.98 -0.12 -4.19
CA PRO A 75 8.15 -0.95 -4.06
C PRO A 75 9.43 -0.18 -4.42
N THR A 76 10.53 -0.48 -3.72
CA THR A 76 11.85 0.08 -3.99
C THR A 76 12.75 -0.87 -4.78
N ARG A 77 12.26 -2.09 -5.05
CA ARG A 77 12.95 -3.13 -5.82
C ARG A 77 12.09 -3.55 -7.00
N SER A 78 12.74 -3.77 -8.15
CA SER A 78 12.05 -4.19 -9.39
C SER A 78 11.33 -5.53 -9.22
N GLU A 79 11.95 -6.48 -8.53
CA GLU A 79 11.37 -7.80 -8.31
C GLU A 79 10.05 -7.70 -7.53
N VAL A 80 10.02 -6.90 -6.47
CA VAL A 80 8.80 -6.68 -5.67
C VAL A 80 7.72 -5.97 -6.48
N LYS A 81 8.12 -5.03 -7.36
CA LYS A 81 7.19 -4.38 -8.29
C LYS A 81 6.57 -5.37 -9.26
N GLU A 82 7.38 -6.23 -9.85
CA GLU A 82 6.93 -7.26 -10.78
C GLU A 82 6.01 -8.27 -10.10
N ASP A 83 6.34 -8.72 -8.90
CA ASP A 83 5.51 -9.64 -8.11
C ASP A 83 4.15 -9.04 -7.76
N ILE A 84 4.10 -7.74 -7.42
CA ILE A 84 2.84 -7.01 -7.20
C ILE A 84 2.02 -6.97 -8.49
N ILE A 85 2.61 -6.56 -9.60
CA ILE A 85 1.93 -6.46 -10.89
C ILE A 85 1.38 -7.82 -11.30
N ASN A 86 2.21 -8.86 -11.24
CA ASN A 86 1.82 -10.22 -11.61
C ASN A 86 0.68 -10.75 -10.74
N SER A 87 0.75 -10.54 -9.42
CA SER A 87 -0.33 -10.93 -8.50
C SER A 87 -1.65 -10.23 -8.82
N VAL A 88 -1.60 -8.92 -9.05
CA VAL A 88 -2.79 -8.10 -9.32
C VAL A 88 -3.40 -8.44 -10.67
N ILE A 89 -2.61 -8.54 -11.74
CA ILE A 89 -3.09 -8.86 -13.09
C ILE A 89 -3.65 -10.28 -13.13
N LYS A 90 -2.94 -11.26 -12.54
CA LYS A 90 -3.44 -12.64 -12.46
C LYS A 90 -4.83 -12.70 -11.83
N ASN A 91 -5.03 -12.07 -10.67
CA ASN A 91 -6.31 -12.08 -9.98
C ASN A 91 -7.41 -11.31 -10.74
N TYR A 92 -7.04 -10.30 -11.52
CA TYR A 92 -7.96 -9.60 -12.42
C TYR A 92 -8.45 -10.50 -13.57
N VAL A 93 -7.52 -11.21 -14.22
CA VAL A 93 -7.81 -12.10 -15.38
C VAL A 93 -8.60 -13.32 -14.91
N ASP A 94 -8.14 -13.99 -13.87
CA ASP A 94 -8.74 -15.22 -13.35
C ASP A 94 -10.10 -14.97 -12.67
N ASN A 95 -10.48 -13.72 -12.50
CA ASN A 95 -11.68 -13.31 -11.73
C ASN A 95 -11.71 -13.96 -10.34
N SER A 96 -10.54 -14.26 -9.82
CA SER A 96 -10.36 -14.92 -8.54
C SER A 96 -10.17 -13.86 -7.45
N SER A 97 -11.11 -13.78 -6.52
CA SER A 97 -10.81 -13.24 -5.20
C SER A 97 -10.16 -14.38 -4.42
N SER A 98 -8.84 -14.55 -4.53
CA SER A 98 -8.17 -15.48 -3.63
C SER A 98 -8.47 -15.03 -2.21
N PRO A 99 -9.12 -15.88 -1.38
CA PRO A 99 -9.13 -15.60 0.04
C PRO A 99 -7.67 -15.47 0.45
N LEU A 100 -7.38 -14.53 1.34
CA LEU A 100 -6.11 -14.52 2.06
C LEU A 100 -5.89 -15.98 2.48
N ALA A 101 -4.89 -16.63 1.88
CA ALA A 101 -4.54 -17.96 2.31
C ALA A 101 -4.28 -17.86 3.82
N ASP A 102 -4.74 -18.86 4.56
CA ASP A 102 -4.58 -18.93 6.02
C ASP A 102 -3.10 -19.16 6.35
N LYS A 103 -2.27 -18.20 5.93
CA LYS A 103 -0.82 -18.20 6.08
C LYS A 103 -0.45 -17.46 7.34
N SER A 104 0.42 -18.05 8.13
CA SER A 104 1.03 -17.34 9.25
C SER A 104 1.79 -16.09 8.76
N PRO A 105 1.76 -14.99 9.54
CA PRO A 105 2.55 -13.80 9.23
C PRO A 105 4.03 -14.14 9.11
N VAL A 106 4.68 -13.61 8.07
CA VAL A 106 6.13 -13.76 7.88
C VAL A 106 6.84 -12.55 8.48
N ASP A 107 7.93 -12.78 9.21
CA ASP A 107 8.69 -11.70 9.82
C ASP A 107 9.10 -10.64 8.79
N MET A 108 8.95 -9.38 9.19
CA MET A 108 9.20 -8.22 8.36
C MET A 108 9.98 -7.16 9.15
N LYS A 109 11.10 -6.72 8.58
CA LYS A 109 11.84 -5.59 9.14
C LYS A 109 11.06 -4.30 8.88
N ILE A 110 10.86 -3.51 9.93
CA ILE A 110 10.24 -2.19 9.85
C ILE A 110 11.29 -1.14 10.18
N THR A 111 11.40 -0.15 9.31
CA THR A 111 12.24 1.04 9.54
C THR A 111 11.38 2.28 9.36
N VAL A 112 11.34 3.16 10.36
CA VAL A 112 10.61 4.42 10.32
C VAL A 112 11.60 5.56 10.16
N ARG A 113 11.30 6.49 9.24
CA ARG A 113 12.05 7.72 9.04
C ARG A 113 11.11 8.90 9.20
N LEU A 114 11.36 9.71 10.20
CA LEU A 114 10.55 10.89 10.54
C LEU A 114 11.39 12.16 10.40
N HIS A 115 10.73 13.25 10.04
CA HIS A 115 11.27 14.59 10.06
C HIS A 115 10.26 15.54 10.70
N LYS A 116 10.74 16.53 11.43
CA LYS A 116 9.90 17.57 12.00
C LYS A 116 9.21 18.36 10.89
N THR A 117 7.97 18.73 11.11
CA THR A 117 7.19 19.52 10.14
C THR A 117 6.24 20.46 10.84
N THR A 118 5.93 21.57 10.17
CA THR A 118 4.88 22.51 10.54
C THR A 118 3.78 22.58 9.48
N ALA A 119 3.91 21.79 8.42
CA ALA A 119 3.01 21.84 7.26
C ALA A 119 1.56 21.40 7.56
N TYR A 120 1.33 20.71 8.68
CA TYR A 120 0.02 20.14 9.04
C TYR A 120 -0.58 20.74 10.34
N GLY A 121 0.00 21.84 10.84
CA GLY A 121 -0.40 22.48 12.09
C GLY A 121 0.26 21.90 13.34
N ASP A 122 -0.04 22.49 14.49
CA ASP A 122 0.67 22.22 15.75
C ASP A 122 0.47 20.81 16.30
N ASN A 123 -0.65 20.18 15.96
CA ASN A 123 -0.97 18.81 16.40
C ASN A 123 -0.22 17.72 15.60
N VAL A 124 0.57 18.08 14.57
CA VAL A 124 1.35 17.14 13.75
C VAL A 124 2.82 17.57 13.76
N PRO A 125 3.56 17.26 14.81
CA PRO A 125 4.96 17.72 14.95
C PRO A 125 5.94 17.04 13.99
N ALA A 126 5.58 15.88 13.43
CA ALA A 126 6.45 15.15 12.52
C ALA A 126 5.65 14.38 11.46
N SER A 127 6.28 14.15 10.33
CA SER A 127 5.79 13.27 9.27
C SER A 127 6.94 12.47 8.66
N GLY A 128 6.61 11.43 7.88
CA GLY A 128 7.66 10.62 7.29
C GLY A 128 7.17 9.39 6.55
N GLU A 129 7.98 8.35 6.59
CA GLU A 129 7.76 7.10 5.87
C GLU A 129 8.05 5.87 6.73
N ILE A 130 7.38 4.78 6.40
CA ILE A 130 7.69 3.43 6.88
C ILE A 130 8.28 2.65 5.72
N ARG A 131 9.40 1.95 5.99
CA ARG A 131 10.02 1.00 5.07
C ARG A 131 9.84 -0.42 5.57
N LEU A 132 9.34 -1.27 4.71
CA LEU A 132 9.06 -2.68 4.96
C LEU A 132 10.13 -3.53 4.25
N SER A 133 10.95 -4.24 5.03
CA SER A 133 12.05 -5.11 4.56
C SER A 133 12.99 -4.44 3.53
N ASP A 134 13.17 -3.12 3.62
CA ASP A 134 13.94 -2.30 2.66
C ASP A 134 13.46 -2.48 1.19
N SER A 135 12.27 -3.00 0.98
CA SER A 135 11.73 -3.37 -0.33
C SER A 135 10.44 -2.65 -0.71
N PHE A 136 9.73 -2.09 0.28
CA PHE A 136 8.48 -1.35 0.07
C PHE A 136 8.42 -0.14 0.98
N VAL A 137 7.91 0.99 0.49
CA VAL A 137 7.78 2.25 1.23
C VAL A 137 6.31 2.66 1.32
N ILE A 138 5.92 3.16 2.49
CA ILE A 138 4.65 3.85 2.74
C ILE A 138 5.01 5.26 3.21
N SER A 139 4.71 6.27 2.40
CA SER A 139 4.98 7.68 2.66
C SER A 139 3.75 8.41 3.19
N GLY A 140 3.97 9.54 3.86
CA GLY A 140 2.88 10.40 4.35
C GLY A 140 2.30 9.97 5.69
N ILE A 141 3.05 9.20 6.46
CA ILE A 141 2.75 8.92 7.87
C ILE A 141 2.89 10.22 8.65
N LYS A 142 1.96 10.48 9.55
CA LYS A 142 1.99 11.62 10.46
C LYS A 142 2.07 11.14 11.90
N ILE A 143 2.88 11.82 12.67
CA ILE A 143 2.83 11.70 14.13
C ILE A 143 1.91 12.79 14.63
N THR A 144 0.93 12.42 15.44
CA THR A 144 -0.04 13.35 16.01
C THR A 144 0.18 13.47 17.52
N CYS A 145 -0.12 14.64 18.06
CA CYS A 145 -0.03 14.94 19.48
C CYS A 145 -1.31 15.65 19.92
N HIS A 146 -2.13 14.98 20.73
CA HIS A 146 -3.35 15.53 21.30
C HIS A 146 -3.32 15.36 22.82
N ASP A 147 -3.43 16.46 23.55
CA ASP A 147 -3.45 16.47 25.02
C ASP A 147 -2.29 15.68 25.67
N GLY A 148 -1.09 15.78 25.05
CA GLY A 148 0.10 15.07 25.50
C GLY A 148 0.17 13.59 25.11
N THR A 149 -0.85 13.08 24.41
CA THR A 149 -0.85 11.73 23.85
C THR A 149 -0.28 11.75 22.43
N ILE A 150 0.75 10.93 22.22
CA ILE A 150 1.37 10.75 20.91
C ILE A 150 0.76 9.53 20.24
N ASP A 151 0.34 9.68 18.99
CA ASP A 151 -0.17 8.61 18.13
C ASP A 151 0.35 8.79 16.70
N TYR A 152 -0.01 7.89 15.79
CA TYR A 152 0.33 8.01 14.38
C TYR A 152 -0.91 7.88 13.49
N GLU A 153 -0.87 8.54 12.35
CA GLU A 153 -1.86 8.41 11.29
C GLU A 153 -1.22 7.84 10.02
N MET A 154 -1.84 6.81 9.47
CA MET A 154 -1.52 6.30 8.14
C MET A 154 -2.00 7.29 7.06
N PRO A 155 -1.33 7.33 5.89
CA PRO A 155 -1.85 8.09 4.76
C PRO A 155 -3.22 7.58 4.36
N LYS A 156 -4.10 8.52 3.98
CA LYS A 156 -5.50 8.20 3.64
C LYS A 156 -5.72 8.30 2.14
N ILE A 157 -6.58 7.44 1.63
CA ILE A 157 -7.10 7.49 0.27
C ILE A 157 -8.59 7.81 0.29
N LYS A 158 -9.03 8.54 -0.74
CA LYS A 158 -10.42 8.91 -0.91
C LYS A 158 -11.14 7.87 -1.74
N SER A 159 -12.25 7.35 -1.25
CA SER A 159 -13.12 6.44 -1.99
C SER A 159 -14.02 7.19 -2.98
N LYS A 160 -14.75 6.46 -3.83
CA LYS A 160 -15.68 7.04 -4.82
C LYS A 160 -16.86 7.79 -4.19
N ASP A 161 -17.31 7.36 -3.04
CA ASP A 161 -18.37 7.97 -2.24
C ASP A 161 -17.92 9.19 -1.42
N GLY A 162 -16.62 9.55 -1.55
CA GLY A 162 -16.04 10.73 -0.92
C GLY A 162 -15.47 10.50 0.47
N ASN A 163 -15.61 9.31 1.05
CA ASN A 163 -15.06 8.96 2.35
C ASN A 163 -13.54 8.73 2.28
N TYR A 164 -12.88 8.94 3.40
CA TYR A 164 -11.45 8.66 3.55
C TYR A 164 -11.23 7.44 4.42
N TYR A 165 -10.31 6.59 4.03
CA TYR A 165 -9.89 5.42 4.79
C TYR A 165 -8.36 5.24 4.70
N ASP A 166 -7.80 4.55 5.67
CA ASP A 166 -6.36 4.35 5.76
C ASP A 166 -5.85 3.55 4.55
N MET A 167 -4.79 4.04 3.94
CA MET A 167 -4.14 3.38 2.80
C MET A 167 -3.48 2.07 3.23
N ALA A 168 -2.96 2.01 4.44
CA ALA A 168 -2.25 0.86 4.96
C ALA A 168 -2.86 0.44 6.31
N VAL A 169 -3.25 -0.84 6.40
CA VAL A 169 -3.94 -1.38 7.57
C VAL A 169 -3.21 -2.62 8.08
N PRO A 170 -2.73 -2.63 9.34
CA PRO A 170 -2.19 -3.83 9.97
C PRO A 170 -3.22 -4.97 9.98
N LEU A 171 -2.79 -6.19 9.66
CA LEU A 171 -3.64 -7.37 9.61
C LEU A 171 -3.64 -8.18 10.91
N ASN A 172 -2.71 -7.88 11.82
CA ASN A 172 -2.59 -8.56 13.10
C ASN A 172 -2.09 -7.60 14.18
N ASP A 173 -2.42 -7.91 15.43
CA ASP A 173 -2.10 -7.08 16.60
C ASP A 173 -0.58 -6.92 16.80
N ARG A 174 0.19 -8.00 16.56
CA ARG A 174 1.64 -7.97 16.68
C ARG A 174 2.26 -6.90 15.77
N PHE A 175 1.84 -6.88 14.50
CA PHE A 175 2.33 -5.88 13.55
C PHE A 175 1.82 -4.47 13.90
N GLY A 176 0.57 -4.34 14.31
CA GLY A 176 0.01 -3.07 14.78
C GLY A 176 0.76 -2.50 15.99
N GLN A 177 1.22 -3.35 16.92
CA GLN A 177 2.03 -2.94 18.07
C GLN A 177 3.45 -2.49 17.69
N LEU A 178 4.03 -3.06 16.62
CA LEU A 178 5.35 -2.65 16.13
C LEU A 178 5.34 -1.26 15.49
N LEU A 179 4.18 -0.75 15.13
CA LEU A 179 4.00 0.57 14.53
C LEU A 179 3.73 1.67 15.58
N LYS A 180 3.40 1.30 16.80
CA LYS A 180 3.19 2.20 17.96
C LYS A 180 4.49 2.47 18.70
#